data_c4575e305af4d8ee168c59796e894a2a
#
_entry.id   c4575e305af4d8ee168c59796e894a2a
#
_cell.length_a   1.000
_cell.length_b   1.000
_cell.length_c   1.000
_cell.angle_alpha   90.00
_cell.angle_beta   90.00
_cell.angle_gamma   90.00
#
_symmetry.space_group_name_H-M   'P 1'
#
loop_
_entity.id
_entity.type
_entity.pdbx_description
1 polymer ?
#
loop_
_entity_poly.entity_id
_entity_poly.type
_entity_poly.pdbx_seq_one_letter_code
_entity_poly.pdbx_strand_id
1 'polypeptide(L)'
;MRISIVGCGNMGTAYARSFRKYGLVKAEDLLLVIRGGGHRAELERFGQVTDTMDERVSASDLVIVAVKPQDFGTIAPALAGLLRPEQVVLSIMAGITLQRMRENLRHDTVVRAMPNSPAQIGMGITAYATGTELSMRQTLMVEQLLNCTGRAMHLADEALLDPVTALSGSGPAYFFEFVRVMVETGIRLGLEPHVASALVKQTMLGSFHLMEHADRTPEELIKAVMSKGGTTEAAFKVFAQRGLADTLDNAIKAASERATGLSRS
;
A
#
# COMPACT_ATOMS: atom_id res chain seq x y z
N MET A 1 -17.14 1.93 -16.82
CA MET A 1 -16.92 1.21 -15.54
C MET A 1 -17.21 2.19 -14.42
N ARG A 2 -18.12 1.83 -13.54
CA ARG A 2 -18.49 2.63 -12.36
C ARG A 2 -17.81 2.09 -11.12
N ILE A 3 -17.26 2.97 -10.31
CA ILE A 3 -16.54 2.61 -9.08
C ILE A 3 -17.06 3.42 -7.90
N SER A 4 -17.25 2.77 -6.78
CA SER A 4 -17.46 3.42 -5.48
C SER A 4 -16.22 3.21 -4.60
N ILE A 5 -15.74 4.26 -3.93
CA ILE A 5 -14.72 4.18 -2.89
C ILE A 5 -15.36 4.56 -1.56
N VAL A 6 -15.47 3.59 -0.66
CA VAL A 6 -15.98 3.78 0.69
C VAL A 6 -14.82 4.03 1.65
N GLY A 7 -14.66 5.29 2.05
CA GLY A 7 -13.52 5.77 2.83
C GLY A 7 -12.43 6.41 1.98
N CYS A 8 -12.33 7.74 2.05
CA CYS A 8 -11.34 8.51 1.29
C CYS A 8 -10.29 9.14 2.21
N GLY A 9 -9.62 8.30 3.01
CA GLY A 9 -8.35 8.65 3.66
C GLY A 9 -7.20 8.70 2.64
N ASN A 10 -5.96 8.66 3.12
CA ASN A 10 -4.76 8.75 2.25
C ASN A 10 -4.80 7.78 1.06
N MET A 11 -5.14 6.51 1.29
CA MET A 11 -5.16 5.50 0.24
C MET A 11 -6.37 5.61 -0.68
N GLY A 12 -7.59 5.78 -0.14
CA GLY A 12 -8.78 5.97 -0.97
C GLY A 12 -8.66 7.20 -1.89
N THR A 13 -8.11 8.31 -1.38
CA THR A 13 -7.80 9.51 -2.17
C THR A 13 -6.73 9.25 -3.23
N ALA A 14 -5.68 8.46 -2.90
CA ALA A 14 -4.65 8.09 -3.87
C ALA A 14 -5.23 7.30 -5.04
N TYR A 15 -6.12 6.35 -4.77
CA TYR A 15 -6.84 5.61 -5.81
C TYR A 15 -7.73 6.53 -6.65
N ALA A 16 -8.55 7.37 -6.03
CA ALA A 16 -9.41 8.31 -6.75
C ALA A 16 -8.61 9.22 -7.70
N ARG A 17 -7.51 9.77 -7.21
CA ARG A 17 -6.58 10.60 -7.99
C ARG A 17 -5.98 9.83 -9.16
N SER A 18 -5.50 8.60 -8.92
CA SER A 18 -4.86 7.77 -9.96
C SER A 18 -5.86 7.36 -11.04
N PHE A 19 -7.07 6.96 -10.68
CA PHE A 19 -8.10 6.60 -11.64
C PHE A 19 -8.44 7.76 -12.59
N ARG A 20 -8.48 8.98 -12.07
CA ARG A 20 -8.70 10.17 -12.86
C ARG A 20 -7.49 10.55 -13.72
N LYS A 21 -6.29 10.48 -13.14
CA LYS A 21 -5.03 10.81 -13.84
C LYS A 21 -4.79 9.92 -15.06
N TYR A 22 -5.09 8.63 -14.95
CA TYR A 22 -4.87 7.66 -16.02
C TYR A 22 -6.11 7.41 -16.88
N GLY A 23 -7.20 8.17 -16.66
CA GLY A 23 -8.41 8.08 -17.48
C GLY A 23 -9.20 6.78 -17.37
N LEU A 24 -8.98 6.01 -16.30
CA LEU A 24 -9.66 4.73 -16.08
C LEU A 24 -11.14 4.89 -15.80
N VAL A 25 -11.51 5.95 -15.09
CA VAL A 25 -12.88 6.22 -14.67
C VAL A 25 -13.18 7.68 -14.91
N LYS A 26 -14.35 7.98 -15.46
CA LYS A 26 -14.84 9.36 -15.59
C LYS A 26 -15.31 9.89 -14.24
N ALA A 27 -15.40 11.22 -14.07
CA ALA A 27 -15.83 11.81 -12.80
C ALA A 27 -17.26 11.41 -12.42
N GLU A 28 -18.15 11.35 -13.42
CA GLU A 28 -19.54 10.91 -13.25
C GLU A 28 -19.69 9.44 -12.88
N ASP A 29 -18.67 8.60 -13.13
CA ASP A 29 -18.64 7.16 -12.83
C ASP A 29 -17.87 6.82 -11.54
N LEU A 30 -17.33 7.82 -10.83
CA LEU A 30 -16.60 7.64 -9.59
C LEU A 30 -17.36 8.22 -8.42
N LEU A 31 -17.84 7.37 -7.52
CA LEU A 31 -18.50 7.75 -6.27
C LEU A 31 -17.53 7.64 -5.10
N LEU A 32 -17.40 8.71 -4.34
CA LEU A 32 -16.53 8.82 -3.17
C LEU A 32 -17.40 8.99 -1.92
N VAL A 33 -17.47 7.93 -1.12
CA VAL A 33 -18.24 7.94 0.14
C VAL A 33 -17.31 8.30 1.28
N ILE A 34 -17.60 9.40 1.98
CA ILE A 34 -16.78 9.93 3.07
C ILE A 34 -17.58 10.05 4.36
N ARG A 35 -16.87 10.12 5.48
CA ARG A 35 -17.45 10.49 6.77
C ARG A 35 -16.91 11.85 7.18
N GLY A 36 -17.78 12.87 7.18
CA GLY A 36 -17.39 14.25 7.51
C GLY A 36 -16.78 15.04 6.35
N GLY A 37 -16.70 16.36 6.50
CA GLY A 37 -16.48 17.31 5.40
C GLY A 37 -15.04 17.71 5.08
N GLY A 38 -14.03 17.26 5.86
CA GLY A 38 -12.68 17.86 5.87
C GLY A 38 -11.90 17.86 4.55
N HIS A 39 -12.19 16.94 3.62
CA HIS A 39 -11.52 16.83 2.31
C HIS A 39 -12.49 16.88 1.13
N ARG A 40 -13.74 17.26 1.35
CA ARG A 40 -14.78 17.21 0.31
C ARG A 40 -14.38 18.00 -0.93
N ALA A 41 -13.97 19.24 -0.80
CA ALA A 41 -13.61 20.11 -1.93
C ALA A 41 -12.42 19.58 -2.76
N GLU A 42 -11.48 18.87 -2.14
CA GLU A 42 -10.40 18.18 -2.86
C GLU A 42 -10.95 16.99 -3.64
N LEU A 43 -11.81 16.19 -3.02
CA LEU A 43 -12.35 14.95 -3.58
C LEU A 43 -13.33 15.21 -4.74
N GLU A 44 -14.11 16.31 -4.68
CA GLU A 44 -15.02 16.73 -5.75
C GLU A 44 -14.30 17.00 -7.10
N ARG A 45 -12.98 17.20 -7.07
CA ARG A 45 -12.15 17.27 -8.28
C ARG A 45 -12.02 15.92 -8.99
N PHE A 46 -12.24 14.81 -8.27
CA PHE A 46 -12.05 13.46 -8.80
C PHE A 46 -13.36 12.79 -9.17
N GLY A 47 -14.44 13.03 -8.43
CA GLY A 47 -15.71 12.35 -8.66
C GLY A 47 -16.86 12.92 -7.84
N GLN A 48 -17.96 12.19 -7.82
CA GLN A 48 -19.13 12.53 -7.00
C GLN A 48 -18.83 12.22 -5.53
N VAL A 49 -19.05 13.17 -4.63
CA VAL A 49 -18.79 12.99 -3.20
C VAL A 49 -20.10 12.95 -2.41
N THR A 50 -20.23 11.97 -1.53
CA THR A 50 -21.39 11.83 -0.62
C THR A 50 -20.90 11.43 0.79
N ASP A 51 -21.69 11.75 1.80
CA ASP A 51 -21.50 11.31 3.19
C ASP A 51 -22.44 10.15 3.58
N THR A 52 -23.29 9.73 2.66
CA THR A 52 -24.20 8.60 2.82
C THR A 52 -23.90 7.50 1.80
N MET A 53 -24.01 6.24 2.24
CA MET A 53 -24.07 5.10 1.32
C MET A 53 -25.51 4.96 0.84
N ASP A 54 -25.71 5.02 -0.47
CA ASP A 54 -27.02 4.94 -1.12
C ASP A 54 -26.97 4.05 -2.38
N GLU A 55 -28.07 4.02 -3.12
CA GLU A 55 -28.24 3.18 -4.33
C GLU A 55 -27.18 3.40 -5.41
N ARG A 56 -26.43 4.49 -5.39
CA ARG A 56 -25.32 4.72 -6.30
C ARG A 56 -24.20 3.70 -6.10
N VAL A 57 -24.01 3.20 -4.87
CA VAL A 57 -23.08 2.09 -4.58
C VAL A 57 -23.53 0.82 -5.30
N SER A 58 -24.83 0.54 -5.32
CA SER A 58 -25.41 -0.62 -6.03
C SER A 58 -25.22 -0.53 -7.54
N ALA A 59 -25.04 0.66 -8.10
CA ALA A 59 -24.83 0.86 -9.53
C ALA A 59 -23.36 0.70 -9.97
N SER A 60 -22.43 0.47 -9.05
CA SER A 60 -20.99 0.31 -9.34
C SER A 60 -20.66 -1.10 -9.83
N ASP A 61 -19.70 -1.22 -10.72
CA ASP A 61 -19.11 -2.51 -11.12
C ASP A 61 -18.16 -3.04 -10.02
N LEU A 62 -17.49 -2.12 -9.31
CA LEU A 62 -16.54 -2.43 -8.25
C LEU A 62 -16.68 -1.45 -7.08
N VAL A 63 -16.61 -1.98 -5.86
CA VAL A 63 -16.64 -1.21 -4.61
C VAL A 63 -15.32 -1.39 -3.87
N ILE A 64 -14.57 -0.28 -3.68
CA ILE A 64 -13.34 -0.28 -2.88
C ILE A 64 -13.69 0.09 -1.43
N VAL A 65 -13.32 -0.78 -0.50
CA VAL A 65 -13.47 -0.51 0.94
C VAL A 65 -12.11 -0.08 1.48
N ALA A 66 -12.01 1.22 1.80
CA ALA A 66 -10.79 1.90 2.20
C ALA A 66 -10.93 2.64 3.55
N VAL A 67 -11.86 2.20 4.39
CA VAL A 67 -12.01 2.71 5.76
C VAL A 67 -10.92 2.16 6.68
N LYS A 68 -10.79 2.72 7.88
CA LYS A 68 -9.93 2.09 8.90
C LYS A 68 -10.54 0.75 9.32
N PRO A 69 -9.72 -0.29 9.60
CA PRO A 69 -10.21 -1.61 9.97
C PRO A 69 -11.23 -1.62 11.09
N GLN A 70 -11.04 -0.78 12.12
CA GLN A 70 -11.96 -0.66 13.25
C GLN A 70 -13.35 -0.08 12.88
N ASP A 71 -13.45 0.64 11.77
CA ASP A 71 -14.71 1.21 11.29
C ASP A 71 -15.50 0.22 10.41
N PHE A 72 -14.87 -0.88 9.96
CA PHE A 72 -15.49 -1.82 9.03
C PHE A 72 -16.79 -2.42 9.57
N GLY A 73 -16.80 -2.91 10.81
CA GLY A 73 -18.00 -3.50 11.42
C GLY A 73 -19.19 -2.54 11.48
N THR A 74 -18.92 -1.24 11.58
CA THR A 74 -19.99 -0.21 11.62
C THR A 74 -20.61 0.00 10.24
N ILE A 75 -19.80 -0.05 9.15
CA ILE A 75 -20.30 0.22 7.81
C ILE A 75 -20.80 -1.03 7.09
N ALA A 76 -20.34 -2.21 7.48
CA ALA A 76 -20.60 -3.46 6.77
C ALA A 76 -22.12 -3.78 6.64
N PRO A 77 -22.98 -3.62 7.65
CA PRO A 77 -24.41 -3.89 7.51
C PRO A 77 -25.10 -3.01 6.44
N ALA A 78 -24.76 -1.71 6.42
CA ALA A 78 -25.33 -0.78 5.44
C ALA A 78 -24.79 -1.08 4.03
N LEU A 79 -23.50 -1.39 3.92
CA LEU A 79 -22.88 -1.75 2.64
C LEU A 79 -23.46 -3.07 2.11
N ALA A 80 -23.63 -4.09 2.95
CA ALA A 80 -24.20 -5.39 2.57
C ALA A 80 -25.60 -5.26 1.97
N GLY A 81 -26.42 -4.32 2.46
CA GLY A 81 -27.77 -4.05 1.93
C GLY A 81 -27.77 -3.43 0.52
N LEU A 82 -26.63 -2.90 0.07
CA LEU A 82 -26.49 -2.20 -1.22
C LEU A 82 -25.73 -3.03 -2.26
N LEU A 83 -25.00 -4.07 -1.84
CA LEU A 83 -24.20 -4.88 -2.75
C LEU A 83 -25.09 -5.78 -3.63
N ARG A 84 -24.68 -5.95 -4.88
CA ARG A 84 -25.29 -6.87 -5.86
C ARG A 84 -24.32 -8.00 -6.18
N PRO A 85 -24.79 -9.22 -6.46
CA PRO A 85 -23.96 -10.40 -6.64
C PRO A 85 -22.87 -10.28 -7.71
N GLU A 86 -23.09 -9.48 -8.74
CA GLU A 86 -22.16 -9.28 -9.85
C GLU A 86 -21.00 -8.34 -9.55
N GLN A 87 -21.09 -7.55 -8.48
CA GLN A 87 -20.07 -6.58 -8.10
C GLN A 87 -18.82 -7.26 -7.54
N VAL A 88 -17.67 -6.62 -7.71
CA VAL A 88 -16.45 -6.97 -7.01
C VAL A 88 -16.27 -6.04 -5.81
N VAL A 89 -16.02 -6.60 -4.63
CA VAL A 89 -15.64 -5.82 -3.45
C VAL A 89 -14.14 -5.96 -3.23
N LEU A 90 -13.40 -4.87 -3.38
CA LEU A 90 -11.97 -4.78 -3.17
C LEU A 90 -11.68 -4.10 -1.83
N SER A 91 -11.12 -4.82 -0.88
CA SER A 91 -10.65 -4.25 0.40
C SER A 91 -9.17 -3.90 0.34
N ILE A 92 -8.84 -2.71 0.80
CA ILE A 92 -7.45 -2.29 1.08
C ILE A 92 -7.20 -2.09 2.58
N MET A 93 -8.05 -2.67 3.42
CA MET A 93 -7.93 -2.60 4.88
C MET A 93 -6.93 -3.63 5.39
N ALA A 94 -6.01 -3.20 6.25
CA ALA A 94 -5.11 -4.12 6.95
C ALA A 94 -5.89 -4.99 7.95
N GLY A 95 -5.57 -6.28 8.06
CA GLY A 95 -6.14 -7.17 9.07
C GLY A 95 -7.60 -7.61 8.86
N ILE A 96 -8.26 -7.22 7.79
CA ILE A 96 -9.61 -7.72 7.47
C ILE A 96 -9.49 -8.84 6.44
N THR A 97 -9.78 -10.08 6.86
CA THR A 97 -9.64 -11.27 6.02
C THR A 97 -10.76 -11.39 4.98
N LEU A 98 -10.50 -12.17 3.93
CA LEU A 98 -11.50 -12.53 2.92
C LEU A 98 -12.73 -13.19 3.57
N GLN A 99 -12.53 -14.10 4.53
CA GLN A 99 -13.63 -14.73 5.26
C GLN A 99 -14.45 -13.69 6.00
N ARG A 100 -13.82 -12.79 6.78
CA ARG A 100 -14.51 -11.74 7.53
C ARG A 100 -15.28 -10.78 6.62
N MET A 101 -14.72 -10.45 5.43
CA MET A 101 -15.43 -9.65 4.45
C MET A 101 -16.67 -10.38 3.92
N ARG A 102 -16.53 -11.64 3.52
CA ARG A 102 -17.66 -12.44 2.99
C ARG A 102 -18.80 -12.56 4.00
N GLU A 103 -18.48 -12.86 5.26
CA GLU A 103 -19.47 -13.00 6.31
C GLU A 103 -20.20 -11.68 6.60
N ASN A 104 -19.45 -10.59 6.77
CA ASN A 104 -20.04 -9.30 7.16
C ASN A 104 -20.78 -8.61 6.02
N LEU A 105 -20.30 -8.78 4.79
CA LEU A 105 -20.92 -8.18 3.60
C LEU A 105 -21.95 -9.11 2.93
N ARG A 106 -22.00 -10.38 3.32
CA ARG A 106 -22.83 -11.42 2.66
C ARG A 106 -22.60 -11.43 1.15
N HIS A 107 -21.33 -11.34 0.76
CA HIS A 107 -20.92 -11.17 -0.62
C HIS A 107 -19.72 -12.07 -0.93
N ASP A 108 -19.79 -12.85 -2.02
CA ASP A 108 -18.79 -13.87 -2.32
C ASP A 108 -17.59 -13.34 -3.12
N THR A 109 -17.82 -12.40 -4.01
CA THR A 109 -16.78 -11.86 -4.90
C THR A 109 -15.98 -10.77 -4.20
N VAL A 110 -15.10 -11.19 -3.29
CA VAL A 110 -14.25 -10.31 -2.48
C VAL A 110 -12.78 -10.48 -2.84
N VAL A 111 -12.08 -9.35 -2.84
CA VAL A 111 -10.63 -9.26 -3.06
C VAL A 111 -10.01 -8.54 -1.88
N ARG A 112 -9.00 -9.12 -1.26
CA ARG A 112 -8.18 -8.46 -0.24
C ARG A 112 -6.88 -8.00 -0.88
N ALA A 113 -6.57 -6.71 -0.76
CA ALA A 113 -5.37 -6.12 -1.30
C ALA A 113 -4.61 -5.35 -0.21
N MET A 114 -3.29 -5.39 -0.30
CA MET A 114 -2.41 -4.66 0.60
C MET A 114 -1.49 -3.75 -0.20
N PRO A 115 -1.89 -2.49 -0.41
CA PRO A 115 -1.06 -1.46 -1.02
C PRO A 115 -0.04 -0.89 -0.03
N ASN A 116 0.88 -0.07 -0.53
CA ASN A 116 1.79 0.71 0.30
C ASN A 116 1.74 2.22 -0.05
N SER A 117 2.31 3.06 0.81
CA SER A 117 2.19 4.53 0.68
C SER A 117 2.78 5.14 -0.60
N PRO A 118 3.81 4.59 -1.28
CA PRO A 118 4.26 5.08 -2.59
C PRO A 118 3.19 5.02 -3.70
N ALA A 119 2.11 4.30 -3.51
CA ALA A 119 0.93 4.33 -4.36
C ALA A 119 0.37 5.76 -4.59
N GLN A 120 0.58 6.68 -3.63
CA GLN A 120 0.16 8.08 -3.75
C GLN A 120 0.82 8.82 -4.93
N ILE A 121 1.98 8.36 -5.37
CA ILE A 121 2.72 8.92 -6.51
C ILE A 121 2.82 7.96 -7.69
N GLY A 122 2.08 6.84 -7.68
CA GLY A 122 2.08 5.83 -8.73
C GLY A 122 3.29 4.88 -8.71
N MET A 123 4.02 4.84 -7.62
CA MET A 123 5.20 3.98 -7.40
C MET A 123 4.97 2.93 -6.32
N GLY A 124 3.72 2.59 -6.07
CA GLY A 124 3.34 1.57 -5.10
C GLY A 124 3.54 0.15 -5.61
N ILE A 125 3.42 -0.79 -4.69
CA ILE A 125 3.18 -2.19 -4.99
C ILE A 125 2.00 -2.65 -4.14
N THR A 126 1.08 -3.38 -4.77
CA THR A 126 -0.11 -3.90 -4.12
C THR A 126 -0.17 -5.41 -4.31
N ALA A 127 0.02 -6.17 -3.25
CA ALA A 127 -0.29 -7.59 -3.30
C ALA A 127 -1.78 -7.80 -3.02
N TYR A 128 -2.39 -8.80 -3.67
CA TYR A 128 -3.80 -9.12 -3.49
C TYR A 128 -4.07 -10.61 -3.54
N ALA A 129 -5.13 -11.03 -2.85
CA ALA A 129 -5.68 -12.38 -2.89
C ALA A 129 -7.20 -12.33 -3.12
N THR A 130 -7.77 -13.41 -3.63
CA THR A 130 -9.19 -13.50 -3.96
C THR A 130 -9.88 -14.58 -3.11
N GLY A 131 -11.12 -14.33 -2.69
CA GLY A 131 -11.90 -15.28 -1.90
C GLY A 131 -12.54 -16.39 -2.74
N THR A 132 -12.72 -16.13 -4.04
CA THR A 132 -13.27 -17.04 -5.03
C THR A 132 -12.53 -16.84 -6.35
N GLU A 133 -12.67 -17.75 -7.27
CA GLU A 133 -12.21 -17.57 -8.63
C GLU A 133 -12.98 -16.41 -9.29
N LEU A 134 -12.22 -15.43 -9.79
CA LEU A 134 -12.77 -14.29 -10.52
C LEU A 134 -12.92 -14.66 -12.01
N SER A 135 -13.97 -14.18 -12.64
CA SER A 135 -14.05 -14.23 -14.11
C SER A 135 -12.90 -13.41 -14.73
N MET A 136 -12.52 -13.73 -15.97
CA MET A 136 -11.49 -12.98 -16.71
C MET A 136 -11.75 -11.47 -16.70
N ARG A 137 -13.00 -11.04 -16.87
CA ARG A 137 -13.39 -9.63 -16.83
C ARG A 137 -13.13 -9.00 -15.46
N GLN A 138 -13.47 -9.70 -14.38
CA GLN A 138 -13.25 -9.21 -13.00
C GLN A 138 -11.77 -9.15 -12.67
N THR A 139 -10.98 -10.15 -13.06
CA THR A 139 -9.51 -10.16 -12.88
C THR A 139 -8.88 -8.97 -13.58
N LEU A 140 -9.17 -8.74 -14.86
CA LEU A 140 -8.65 -7.62 -15.62
C LEU A 140 -9.04 -6.27 -14.98
N MET A 141 -10.28 -6.14 -14.50
CA MET A 141 -10.77 -4.95 -13.83
C MET A 141 -9.96 -4.68 -12.55
N VAL A 142 -9.79 -5.67 -11.70
CA VAL A 142 -9.01 -5.56 -10.45
C VAL A 142 -7.56 -5.19 -10.75
N GLU A 143 -6.91 -5.89 -11.66
CA GLU A 143 -5.51 -5.64 -12.02
C GLU A 143 -5.30 -4.25 -12.63
N GLN A 144 -6.16 -3.81 -13.52
CA GLN A 144 -6.09 -2.45 -14.07
C GLN A 144 -6.17 -1.38 -12.99
N LEU A 145 -7.08 -1.55 -12.02
CA LEU A 145 -7.24 -0.60 -10.93
C LEU A 145 -6.04 -0.59 -9.98
N LEU A 146 -5.52 -1.75 -9.62
CA LEU A 146 -4.37 -1.86 -8.73
C LEU A 146 -3.09 -1.32 -9.41
N ASN A 147 -2.89 -1.64 -10.69
CA ASN A 147 -1.73 -1.18 -11.47
C ASN A 147 -1.71 0.34 -11.72
N CYS A 148 -2.83 1.05 -11.54
CA CYS A 148 -2.85 2.51 -11.60
C CYS A 148 -2.00 3.20 -10.53
N THR A 149 -1.79 2.53 -9.41
CA THR A 149 -1.04 3.08 -8.27
C THR A 149 0.37 2.51 -8.18
N GLY A 150 0.77 1.70 -9.16
CA GLY A 150 2.09 1.06 -9.21
C GLY A 150 2.02 -0.32 -9.82
N ARG A 151 2.55 -1.33 -9.15
CA ARG A 151 2.53 -2.74 -9.58
C ARG A 151 1.50 -3.53 -8.77
N ALA A 152 0.77 -4.44 -9.41
CA ALA A 152 -0.10 -5.42 -8.75
C ALA A 152 0.56 -6.80 -8.76
N MET A 153 0.35 -7.58 -7.68
CA MET A 153 0.87 -8.93 -7.53
C MET A 153 -0.20 -9.83 -6.92
N HIS A 154 -0.69 -10.81 -7.67
CA HIS A 154 -1.61 -11.82 -7.15
C HIS A 154 -0.88 -12.84 -6.28
N LEU A 155 -1.46 -13.16 -5.14
CA LEU A 155 -1.02 -14.22 -4.24
C LEU A 155 -2.08 -15.30 -4.15
N ALA A 156 -1.68 -16.55 -4.37
CA ALA A 156 -2.59 -17.68 -4.28
C ALA A 156 -3.07 -17.96 -2.84
N ASP A 157 -2.25 -17.60 -1.85
CA ASP A 157 -2.54 -17.78 -0.43
C ASP A 157 -2.73 -16.42 0.25
N GLU A 158 -3.92 -16.18 0.80
CA GLU A 158 -4.24 -14.97 1.55
C GLU A 158 -3.31 -14.76 2.76
N ALA A 159 -2.85 -15.84 3.40
CA ALA A 159 -2.00 -15.76 4.59
C ALA A 159 -0.68 -15.01 4.32
N LEU A 160 -0.22 -14.99 3.06
CA LEU A 160 0.96 -14.23 2.64
C LEU A 160 0.77 -12.71 2.67
N LEU A 161 -0.46 -12.21 2.76
CA LEU A 161 -0.71 -10.77 2.89
C LEU A 161 -0.28 -10.20 4.25
N ASP A 162 -0.14 -11.02 5.28
CA ASP A 162 0.37 -10.57 6.58
C ASP A 162 1.90 -10.31 6.54
N PRO A 163 2.76 -11.22 6.01
CA PRO A 163 4.15 -10.89 5.70
C PRO A 163 4.31 -9.72 4.73
N VAL A 164 3.45 -9.61 3.70
CA VAL A 164 3.46 -8.45 2.77
C VAL A 164 3.16 -7.16 3.52
N THR A 165 2.24 -7.17 4.48
CA THR A 165 1.95 -6.00 5.31
C THR A 165 3.19 -5.53 6.06
N ALA A 166 3.95 -6.46 6.65
CA ALA A 166 5.19 -6.15 7.34
C ALA A 166 6.29 -5.64 6.39
N LEU A 167 6.50 -6.33 5.26
CA LEU A 167 7.61 -6.06 4.37
C LEU A 167 7.36 -4.82 3.47
N SER A 168 6.16 -4.71 2.92
CA SER A 168 5.80 -3.70 1.92
C SER A 168 4.87 -2.62 2.47
N GLY A 169 3.84 -2.97 3.23
CA GLY A 169 2.92 -2.01 3.84
C GLY A 169 3.63 -1.09 4.82
N SER A 170 4.40 -1.65 5.74
CA SER A 170 5.23 -0.95 6.72
C SER A 170 6.58 -0.51 6.15
N GLY A 171 7.06 -1.14 5.09
CA GLY A 171 8.38 -0.96 4.48
C GLY A 171 8.78 0.48 4.22
N PRO A 172 7.92 1.35 3.69
CA PRO A 172 8.27 2.75 3.48
C PRO A 172 8.76 3.47 4.74
N ALA A 173 8.18 3.14 5.91
CA ALA A 173 8.61 3.72 7.18
C ALA A 173 10.04 3.32 7.54
N TYR A 174 10.48 2.11 7.21
CA TYR A 174 11.85 1.66 7.45
C TYR A 174 12.84 2.46 6.62
N PHE A 175 12.55 2.67 5.34
CA PHE A 175 13.39 3.51 4.47
C PHE A 175 13.40 4.97 4.91
N PHE A 176 12.29 5.52 5.38
CA PHE A 176 12.25 6.87 5.93
C PHE A 176 13.11 6.99 7.18
N GLU A 177 13.13 5.98 8.05
CA GLU A 177 13.98 5.95 9.24
C GLU A 177 15.47 5.89 8.87
N PHE A 178 15.87 5.07 7.89
CA PHE A 178 17.23 5.08 7.37
C PHE A 178 17.63 6.47 6.87
N VAL A 179 16.79 7.09 6.04
CA VAL A 179 17.05 8.45 5.53
C VAL A 179 17.18 9.44 6.69
N ARG A 180 16.29 9.42 7.67
CA ARG A 180 16.30 10.30 8.84
C ARG A 180 17.63 10.18 9.59
N VAL A 181 18.02 8.96 9.97
CA VAL A 181 19.26 8.71 10.72
C VAL A 181 20.50 9.14 9.94
N MET A 182 20.56 8.84 8.64
CA MET A 182 21.69 9.24 7.80
C MET A 182 21.83 10.77 7.68
N VAL A 183 20.70 11.46 7.46
CA VAL A 183 20.68 12.95 7.38
C VAL A 183 21.12 13.57 8.69
N GLU A 184 20.56 13.14 9.82
CA GLU A 184 20.93 13.65 11.15
C GLU A 184 22.40 13.38 11.47
N THR A 185 22.93 12.23 11.07
CA THR A 185 24.34 11.91 11.23
C THR A 185 25.22 12.81 10.38
N GLY A 186 24.83 13.05 9.11
CA GLY A 186 25.55 14.00 8.25
C GLY A 186 25.64 15.41 8.86
N ILE A 187 24.54 15.88 9.44
CA ILE A 187 24.52 17.18 10.14
C ILE A 187 25.48 17.18 11.35
N ARG A 188 25.46 16.13 12.16
CA ARG A 188 26.41 16.01 13.31
C ARG A 188 27.88 15.95 12.88
N LEU A 189 28.13 15.49 11.65
CA LEU A 189 29.48 15.48 11.04
C LEU A 189 29.87 16.82 10.39
N GLY A 190 29.01 17.85 10.48
CA GLY A 190 29.31 19.21 10.03
C GLY A 190 28.73 19.57 8.65
N LEU A 191 27.88 18.73 8.04
CA LEU A 191 27.20 19.10 6.82
C LEU A 191 26.01 20.03 7.10
N GLU A 192 25.81 21.00 6.23
CA GLU A 192 24.58 21.80 6.24
C GLU A 192 23.34 20.92 6.03
N PRO A 193 22.20 21.18 6.71
CA PRO A 193 21.01 20.31 6.65
C PRO A 193 20.50 20.02 5.24
N HIS A 194 20.49 21.03 4.35
CA HIS A 194 20.04 20.87 2.98
C HIS A 194 21.00 20.00 2.15
N VAL A 195 22.32 20.11 2.41
CA VAL A 195 23.35 19.29 1.74
C VAL A 195 23.24 17.84 2.20
N ALA A 196 23.17 17.58 3.50
CA ALA A 196 22.99 16.23 4.04
C ALA A 196 21.74 15.55 3.48
N SER A 197 20.61 16.28 3.47
CA SER A 197 19.35 15.77 2.89
C SER A 197 19.45 15.45 1.39
N ALA A 198 20.07 16.33 0.61
CA ALA A 198 20.23 16.12 -0.83
C ALA A 198 21.12 14.90 -1.13
N LEU A 199 22.26 14.79 -0.45
CA LEU A 199 23.19 13.67 -0.60
C LEU A 199 22.53 12.33 -0.28
N VAL A 200 21.88 12.23 0.88
CA VAL A 200 21.27 10.97 1.32
C VAL A 200 20.14 10.54 0.37
N LYS A 201 19.23 11.44 0.01
CA LYS A 201 18.11 11.13 -0.89
C LYS A 201 18.59 10.71 -2.29
N GLN A 202 19.59 11.43 -2.84
CA GLN A 202 20.11 11.08 -4.17
C GLN A 202 20.89 9.77 -4.14
N THR A 203 21.65 9.50 -3.09
CA THR A 203 22.36 8.23 -2.91
C THR A 203 21.37 7.05 -2.83
N MET A 204 20.30 7.20 -2.04
CA MET A 204 19.27 6.17 -1.93
C MET A 204 18.58 5.89 -3.27
N LEU A 205 18.18 6.94 -3.99
CA LEU A 205 17.55 6.82 -5.30
C LEU A 205 18.48 6.17 -6.31
N GLY A 206 19.73 6.62 -6.39
CA GLY A 206 20.72 6.08 -7.30
C GLY A 206 21.08 4.62 -7.00
N SER A 207 21.21 4.25 -5.72
CA SER A 207 21.47 2.86 -5.31
C SER A 207 20.33 1.93 -5.67
N PHE A 208 19.07 2.37 -5.52
CA PHE A 208 17.91 1.61 -5.94
C PHE A 208 17.93 1.38 -7.46
N HIS A 209 18.11 2.43 -8.26
CA HIS A 209 18.19 2.29 -9.71
C HIS A 209 19.37 1.42 -10.17
N LEU A 210 20.53 1.54 -9.51
CA LEU A 210 21.65 0.69 -9.80
C LEU A 210 21.32 -0.80 -9.56
N MET A 211 20.64 -1.10 -8.46
CA MET A 211 20.21 -2.47 -8.13
C MET A 211 19.19 -3.02 -9.14
N GLU A 212 18.28 -2.20 -9.64
CA GLU A 212 17.27 -2.59 -10.64
C GLU A 212 17.89 -2.87 -12.03
N HIS A 213 19.01 -2.19 -12.37
CA HIS A 213 19.64 -2.31 -13.70
C HIS A 213 20.89 -3.19 -13.72
N ALA A 214 21.41 -3.56 -12.55
CA ALA A 214 22.57 -4.44 -12.46
C ALA A 214 22.11 -5.90 -12.40
N ASP A 215 22.70 -6.75 -13.21
CA ASP A 215 22.57 -8.22 -13.09
C ASP A 215 23.46 -8.73 -11.95
N ARG A 216 23.20 -8.25 -10.72
CA ARG A 216 23.97 -8.53 -9.51
C ARG A 216 23.07 -8.58 -8.28
N THR A 217 23.42 -9.45 -7.34
CA THR A 217 22.74 -9.52 -6.05
C THR A 217 23.10 -8.31 -5.17
N PRO A 218 22.28 -7.96 -4.16
CA PRO A 218 22.63 -6.93 -3.19
C PRO A 218 24.00 -7.15 -2.53
N GLU A 219 24.35 -8.41 -2.21
CA GLU A 219 25.64 -8.79 -1.61
C GLU A 219 26.81 -8.46 -2.55
N GLU A 220 26.67 -8.72 -3.85
CA GLU A 220 27.69 -8.40 -4.85
C GLU A 220 27.86 -6.90 -5.05
N LEU A 221 26.75 -6.15 -5.01
CA LEU A 221 26.78 -4.68 -5.07
C LEU A 221 27.47 -4.08 -3.84
N ILE A 222 27.19 -4.61 -2.64
CA ILE A 222 27.86 -4.22 -1.41
C ILE A 222 29.37 -4.46 -1.52
N LYS A 223 29.79 -5.67 -1.97
CA LYS A 223 31.20 -6.00 -2.17
C LYS A 223 31.88 -5.09 -3.19
N ALA A 224 31.17 -4.68 -4.24
CA ALA A 224 31.73 -3.82 -5.29
C ALA A 224 32.08 -2.41 -4.79
N VAL A 225 31.37 -1.89 -3.78
CA VAL A 225 31.64 -0.57 -3.20
C VAL A 225 32.52 -0.65 -1.94
N MET A 226 32.85 -1.85 -1.47
CA MET A 226 33.65 -2.11 -0.27
C MET A 226 35.10 -2.39 -0.63
N SER A 227 35.99 -1.41 -0.49
CA SER A 227 37.43 -1.58 -0.60
C SER A 227 38.07 -1.96 0.74
N LYS A 228 39.12 -2.79 0.70
CA LYS A 228 39.90 -3.17 1.89
C LYS A 228 40.50 -1.94 2.57
N GLY A 229 40.19 -1.77 3.87
CA GLY A 229 40.62 -0.59 4.65
C GLY A 229 39.83 0.68 4.37
N GLY A 230 38.79 0.61 3.52
CA GLY A 230 37.97 1.77 3.16
C GLY A 230 36.89 2.13 4.18
N THR A 231 36.26 3.27 3.93
CA THR A 231 35.18 3.81 4.80
C THR A 231 33.97 2.89 4.86
N THR A 232 33.60 2.25 3.75
CA THR A 232 32.50 1.28 3.68
C THR A 232 32.76 0.06 4.53
N GLU A 233 34.00 -0.49 4.49
CA GLU A 233 34.39 -1.62 5.34
C GLU A 233 34.30 -1.26 6.84
N ALA A 234 34.74 -0.07 7.20
CA ALA A 234 34.64 0.41 8.58
C ALA A 234 33.19 0.52 9.06
N ALA A 235 32.29 1.04 8.23
CA ALA A 235 30.87 1.10 8.54
C ALA A 235 30.24 -0.31 8.68
N PHE A 236 30.54 -1.25 7.78
CA PHE A 236 30.01 -2.60 7.84
C PHE A 236 30.53 -3.41 9.04
N LYS A 237 31.75 -3.14 9.53
CA LYS A 237 32.22 -3.69 10.82
C LYS A 237 31.34 -3.25 11.97
N VAL A 238 30.94 -1.99 12.02
CA VAL A 238 30.02 -1.50 13.05
C VAL A 238 28.64 -2.11 12.91
N PHE A 239 28.09 -2.22 11.69
CA PHE A 239 26.80 -2.86 11.44
C PHE A 239 26.78 -4.32 11.93
N ALA A 240 27.84 -5.08 11.62
CA ALA A 240 27.98 -6.46 12.09
C ALA A 240 28.09 -6.54 13.62
N GLN A 241 28.93 -5.69 14.25
CA GLN A 241 29.10 -5.65 15.71
C GLN A 241 27.81 -5.26 16.46
N ARG A 242 26.97 -4.42 15.83
CA ARG A 242 25.71 -3.95 16.43
C ARG A 242 24.50 -4.79 16.02
N GLY A 243 24.68 -5.82 15.22
CA GLY A 243 23.62 -6.75 14.83
C GLY A 243 22.52 -6.07 13.99
N LEU A 244 22.89 -5.23 13.01
CA LEU A 244 21.90 -4.55 12.16
C LEU A 244 20.99 -5.53 11.44
N ALA A 245 21.54 -6.63 10.89
CA ALA A 245 20.74 -7.64 10.19
C ALA A 245 19.72 -8.31 11.12
N ASP A 246 20.13 -8.70 12.32
CA ASP A 246 19.26 -9.31 13.31
C ASP A 246 18.18 -8.34 13.79
N THR A 247 18.53 -7.08 13.94
CA THR A 247 17.59 -6.01 14.31
C THR A 247 16.50 -5.84 13.28
N LEU A 248 16.86 -5.79 11.98
CA LEU A 248 15.90 -5.68 10.88
C LEU A 248 15.03 -6.92 10.77
N ASP A 249 15.61 -8.12 10.85
CA ASP A 249 14.88 -9.38 10.82
C ASP A 249 13.83 -9.44 11.93
N ASN A 250 14.24 -9.18 13.18
CA ASN A 250 13.34 -9.18 14.32
C ASN A 250 12.25 -8.11 14.22
N ALA A 251 12.56 -6.92 13.74
CA ALA A 251 11.58 -5.84 13.56
C ALA A 251 10.52 -6.21 12.50
N ILE A 252 10.93 -6.80 11.37
CA ILE A 252 10.01 -7.24 10.32
C ILE A 252 9.15 -8.42 10.79
N LYS A 253 9.72 -9.38 11.53
CA LYS A 253 8.97 -10.48 12.15
C LYS A 253 7.92 -9.98 13.13
N ALA A 254 8.27 -9.06 14.02
CA ALA A 254 7.33 -8.44 14.95
C ALA A 254 6.18 -7.72 14.23
N ALA A 255 6.47 -7.03 13.12
CA ALA A 255 5.44 -6.41 12.29
C ALA A 255 4.53 -7.44 11.62
N SER A 256 5.07 -8.57 11.16
CA SER A 256 4.29 -9.68 10.58
C SER A 256 3.39 -10.36 11.64
N GLU A 257 3.91 -10.63 12.81
CA GLU A 257 3.13 -11.16 13.94
C GLU A 257 1.98 -10.23 14.33
N ARG A 258 2.25 -8.92 14.34
CA ARG A 258 1.21 -7.92 14.60
C ARG A 258 0.14 -7.90 13.50
N ALA A 259 0.53 -8.03 12.23
CA ALA A 259 -0.41 -8.11 11.11
C ALA A 259 -1.31 -9.34 11.24
N THR A 260 -0.74 -10.51 11.56
CA THR A 260 -1.49 -11.74 11.83
C THR A 260 -2.43 -11.59 13.03
N GLY A 261 -2.00 -10.93 14.10
CA GLY A 261 -2.84 -10.63 15.26
C GLY A 261 -4.05 -9.75 14.90
N LEU A 262 -3.87 -8.78 13.99
CA LEU A 262 -4.97 -7.95 13.48
C LEU A 262 -5.94 -8.74 12.58
N SER A 263 -5.44 -9.71 11.85
CA SER A 263 -6.27 -10.56 10.98
C SER A 263 -7.13 -11.56 11.75
N ARG A 264 -6.73 -11.90 12.99
CA ARG A 264 -7.47 -12.83 13.88
C ARG A 264 -8.43 -12.12 14.85
N SER A 265 -8.33 -10.82 15.03
CA SER A 265 -9.20 -10.00 15.90
C SER A 265 -10.42 -9.48 15.14
#